data_7d96e12d4c6276e4ed3a908f61fd8d25
#
_entry.id   7d96e12d4c6276e4ed3a908f61fd8d25
#
_cell.length_a   1.000
_cell.length_b   1.000
_cell.length_c   1.000
_cell.angle_alpha   90.00
_cell.angle_beta   90.00
_cell.angle_gamma   90.00
#
_symmetry.space_group_name_H-M   'P 1'
#
loop_
_entity.id
_entity.type
_entity.pdbx_description
1 polymer ?
#
loop_
_entity_poly.entity_id
_entity_poly.type
_entity_poly.pdbx_seq_one_letter_code
_entity_poly.pdbx_strand_id
1 'polypeptide(L)'
;MKIVVYTVGTFDLLHVGHLALLNHCKSLGDILAVGVASDEVVNMYKPNVPIVPLEQRIEMLQALACVDIVRPVSYTHLTLPTKRIV
;
A
#
# COMPACT_ATOMS: atom_id res chain seq x y z
N MET A 1 7.94 -21.04 7.18
CA MET A 1 7.48 -20.29 6.00
C MET A 1 6.96 -18.93 6.44
N LYS A 2 7.39 -17.88 5.76
CA LYS A 2 6.91 -16.54 6.09
C LYS A 2 5.69 -16.19 5.25
N ILE A 3 4.71 -15.59 5.88
CA ILE A 3 3.50 -15.13 5.22
C ILE A 3 3.68 -13.66 4.88
N VAL A 4 3.55 -13.33 3.60
CA VAL A 4 3.57 -11.95 3.13
C VAL A 4 2.12 -11.49 2.99
N VAL A 5 1.76 -10.46 3.74
CA VAL A 5 0.45 -9.83 3.62
C VAL A 5 0.59 -8.66 2.65
N TYR A 6 -0.29 -8.61 1.68
CA TYR A 6 -0.25 -7.59 0.64
C TYR A 6 -1.54 -6.79 0.66
N THR A 7 -1.42 -5.47 0.71
CA THR A 7 -2.57 -4.58 0.61
C THR A 7 -2.26 -3.46 -0.37
N VAL A 8 -3.28 -3.03 -1.09
CA VAL A 8 -3.15 -1.99 -2.12
C VAL A 8 -4.13 -0.88 -1.81
N GLY A 9 -3.69 0.35 -1.95
CA GLY A 9 -4.55 1.50 -1.77
C GLY A 9 -3.94 2.75 -2.33
N THR A 10 -4.69 3.85 -2.28
CA THR A 10 -4.21 5.15 -2.72
C THR A 10 -3.31 5.76 -1.64
N PHE A 11 -3.70 5.64 -0.39
CA PHE A 11 -2.98 6.18 0.76
C PHE A 11 -2.68 7.67 0.62
N ASP A 12 -3.66 8.41 0.16
CA ASP A 12 -3.59 9.86 0.09
C ASP A 12 -3.95 10.44 1.46
N LEU A 13 -3.22 11.46 1.90
CA LEU A 13 -3.46 12.11 3.19
C LEU A 13 -3.54 11.10 4.34
N LEU A 14 -2.43 10.43 4.61
CA LEU A 14 -2.36 9.43 5.66
C LEU A 14 -2.83 9.96 7.00
N HIS A 15 -3.63 9.13 7.69
CA HIS A 15 -4.13 9.45 9.02
C HIS A 15 -4.23 8.18 9.87
N VAL A 16 -4.72 8.33 11.10
CA VAL A 16 -4.75 7.20 12.05
C VAL A 16 -5.61 6.03 11.56
N GLY A 17 -6.62 6.28 10.72
CA GLY A 17 -7.41 5.20 10.13
C GLY A 17 -6.58 4.32 9.21
N HIS A 18 -5.71 4.92 8.41
CA HIS A 18 -4.76 4.17 7.57
C HIS A 18 -3.79 3.37 8.44
N LEU A 19 -3.29 3.99 9.52
CA LEU A 19 -2.36 3.32 10.41
C LEU A 19 -2.99 2.11 11.08
N ALA A 20 -4.25 2.23 11.52
CA ALA A 20 -4.98 1.13 12.13
C ALA A 20 -5.15 -0.03 11.15
N LEU A 21 -5.50 0.27 9.90
CA LEU A 21 -5.60 -0.75 8.85
C LEU A 21 -4.28 -1.47 8.63
N LEU A 22 -3.19 -0.71 8.51
CA LEU A 22 -1.87 -1.27 8.23
C LEU A 22 -1.36 -2.11 9.40
N ASN A 23 -1.60 -1.68 10.63
CA ASN A 23 -1.25 -2.47 11.81
C ASN A 23 -2.03 -3.77 11.84
N HIS A 24 -3.31 -3.73 11.48
CA HIS A 24 -4.12 -4.95 11.40
C HIS A 24 -3.56 -5.89 10.34
N CYS A 25 -3.24 -5.36 9.15
CA CYS A 25 -2.66 -6.18 8.07
C CYS A 25 -1.35 -6.83 8.52
N LYS A 26 -0.49 -6.08 9.20
CA LYS A 26 0.78 -6.63 9.69
C LYS A 26 0.56 -7.80 10.65
N SER A 27 -0.50 -7.74 11.45
CA SER A 27 -0.81 -8.80 12.42
C SER A 27 -1.23 -10.10 11.75
N LEU A 28 -1.57 -10.09 10.48
CA LEU A 28 -2.04 -11.27 9.75
C LEU A 28 -0.89 -12.12 9.18
N GLY A 29 0.33 -11.64 9.25
CA GLY A 29 1.47 -12.37 8.70
C GLY A 29 2.80 -11.88 9.25
N ASP A 30 3.86 -12.19 8.53
CA ASP A 30 5.22 -11.86 8.96
C ASP A 30 5.76 -10.59 8.32
N ILE A 31 5.38 -10.36 7.07
CA ILE A 31 5.86 -9.24 6.27
C ILE A 31 4.66 -8.51 5.68
N LEU A 32 4.62 -7.19 5.84
CA LEU A 32 3.59 -6.37 5.23
C LEU A 32 4.16 -5.65 4.01
N ALA A 33 3.61 -5.97 2.85
CA ALA A 33 3.93 -5.29 1.60
C ALA A 33 2.75 -4.41 1.20
N VAL A 34 3.01 -3.15 0.92
CA VAL A 34 1.99 -2.18 0.55
C VAL A 34 2.19 -1.74 -0.88
N GLY A 35 1.14 -1.90 -1.69
CA GLY A 35 1.09 -1.35 -3.04
C GLY A 35 0.41 -0.01 -3.02
N VAL A 36 1.05 1.01 -3.58
CA VAL A 36 0.50 2.36 -3.63
C VAL A 36 0.06 2.63 -5.05
N ALA A 37 -1.24 2.91 -5.22
CA ALA A 37 -1.79 3.15 -6.55
C ALA A 37 -1.16 4.40 -7.18
N SER A 38 -0.67 4.25 -8.41
CA SER A 38 -0.15 5.38 -9.17
C SER A 38 -1.29 6.34 -9.52
N ASP A 39 -0.96 7.57 -9.91
CA ASP A 39 -1.97 8.55 -10.29
C ASP A 39 -2.81 8.04 -11.46
N GLU A 40 -2.20 7.31 -12.39
CA GLU A 40 -2.91 6.72 -13.53
C GLU A 40 -3.94 5.69 -13.07
N VAL A 41 -3.57 4.83 -12.12
CA VAL A 41 -4.49 3.81 -11.59
C VAL A 41 -5.64 4.48 -10.84
N VAL A 42 -5.34 5.52 -10.05
CA VAL A 42 -6.38 6.25 -9.32
C VAL A 42 -7.36 6.88 -10.31
N ASN A 43 -6.87 7.45 -11.39
CA ASN A 43 -7.72 8.09 -12.40
C ASN A 43 -8.65 7.12 -13.12
N MET A 44 -8.37 5.82 -13.08
CA MET A 44 -9.24 4.82 -13.71
C MET A 44 -10.55 4.65 -12.94
N TYR A 45 -10.57 4.91 -11.65
CA TYR A 45 -11.77 4.69 -10.83
C TYR A 45 -12.16 5.87 -9.95
N LYS A 46 -11.39 6.94 -9.98
CA LYS A 46 -11.71 8.17 -9.25
C LYS A 46 -11.55 9.36 -10.17
N PRO A 47 -12.44 10.34 -10.08
CA PRO A 47 -12.39 11.50 -10.98
C PRO A 47 -11.24 12.47 -10.69
N ASN A 48 -10.66 12.40 -9.50
CA ASN A 48 -9.65 13.36 -9.06
C ASN A 48 -8.30 12.72 -8.85
N VAL A 49 -7.24 13.48 -9.16
CA VAL A 49 -5.86 13.08 -8.89
C VAL A 49 -5.61 13.16 -7.39
N PRO A 50 -4.81 12.26 -6.81
CA PRO A 50 -4.45 12.38 -5.39
C PRO A 50 -3.78 13.72 -5.08
N ILE A 51 -4.01 14.22 -3.87
CA ILE A 51 -3.44 15.49 -3.42
C ILE A 51 -1.94 15.35 -3.18
N VAL A 52 -1.52 14.22 -2.58
CA VAL A 52 -0.11 13.97 -2.29
C VAL A 52 0.51 13.20 -3.45
N PRO A 53 1.63 13.67 -4.01
CA PRO A 53 2.30 12.96 -5.10
C PRO A 53 2.72 11.54 -4.70
N LEU A 54 2.80 10.66 -5.70
CA LEU A 54 3.10 9.24 -5.47
C LEU A 54 4.38 9.03 -4.66
N GLU A 55 5.47 9.72 -5.00
CA GLU A 55 6.75 9.55 -4.30
C GLU A 55 6.63 9.89 -2.82
N GLN A 56 5.83 10.91 -2.49
CA GLN A 56 5.64 11.30 -1.11
C GLN A 56 4.74 10.33 -0.36
N ARG A 57 3.73 9.79 -1.04
CA ARG A 57 2.88 8.75 -0.44
C ARG A 57 3.72 7.52 -0.09
N ILE A 58 4.62 7.13 -0.99
CA ILE A 58 5.55 6.02 -0.75
C ILE A 58 6.46 6.32 0.44
N GLU A 59 7.03 7.51 0.47
CA GLU A 59 7.96 7.89 1.55
C GLU A 59 7.27 7.87 2.91
N MET A 60 6.05 8.37 2.99
CA MET A 60 5.30 8.34 4.25
C MET A 60 5.05 6.91 4.73
N LEU A 61 4.68 6.02 3.82
CA LEU A 61 4.42 4.63 4.18
C LEU A 61 5.70 3.92 4.61
N GLN A 62 6.82 4.21 3.96
CA GLN A 62 8.11 3.61 4.33
C GLN A 62 8.55 4.00 5.74
N ALA A 63 8.07 5.11 6.25
CA ALA A 63 8.42 5.58 7.59
C ALA A 63 7.63 4.88 8.70
N LEU A 64 6.59 4.12 8.36
CA LEU A 64 5.76 3.44 9.34
C LEU A 64 6.40 2.14 9.78
N ALA A 65 6.42 1.91 11.10
CA ALA A 65 7.08 0.75 11.67
C ALA A 65 6.47 -0.59 11.23
N CYS A 66 5.15 -0.61 10.97
CA CYS A 66 4.46 -1.84 10.59
C CYS A 66 4.64 -2.22 9.12
N VAL A 67 5.16 -1.31 8.30
CA VAL A 67 5.30 -1.53 6.86
C VAL A 67 6.71 -1.99 6.53
N ASP A 68 6.83 -3.12 5.85
CA ASP A 68 8.13 -3.69 5.49
C ASP A 68 8.55 -3.36 4.07
N ILE A 69 7.60 -3.40 3.14
CA ILE A 69 7.87 -3.19 1.72
C ILE A 69 6.83 -2.25 1.16
N VAL A 70 7.27 -1.26 0.36
CA VAL A 70 6.35 -0.36 -0.35
C VAL A 70 6.72 -0.36 -1.83
N ARG A 71 5.73 -0.53 -2.70
CA ARG A 71 5.93 -0.52 -4.15
C ARG A 71 4.81 0.25 -4.84
N PRO A 72 5.12 0.98 -5.90
CA PRO A 72 4.07 1.59 -6.69
C PRO A 72 3.33 0.53 -7.50
N VAL A 73 2.02 0.72 -7.65
CA VAL A 73 1.19 -0.17 -8.47
C VAL A 73 0.75 0.62 -9.69
N SER A 74 1.04 0.07 -10.87
CA SER A 74 0.62 0.65 -12.14
C SER A 74 -0.30 -0.34 -12.86
N TYR A 75 -0.33 -0.29 -14.18
CA TYR A 75 -1.17 -1.20 -14.96
C TYR A 75 -0.68 -2.65 -14.92
N THR A 76 0.59 -2.87 -14.58
CA THR A 76 1.14 -4.22 -14.54
C THR A 76 0.77 -4.89 -13.22
N HIS A 77 0.46 -6.18 -13.30
CA HIS A 77 0.15 -6.95 -12.11
C HIS A 77 1.39 -7.22 -11.28
N LEU A 78 1.23 -7.09 -9.98
CA LEU A 78 2.22 -7.56 -9.04
C LEU A 78 1.87 -8.98 -8.65
N THR A 79 2.78 -9.91 -8.95
CA THR A 79 2.61 -11.29 -8.57
C THR A 79 3.59 -11.63 -7.47
N LEU A 80 3.08 -12.06 -6.32
CA LEU A 80 3.89 -12.49 -5.19
C LEU A 80 3.69 -13.99 -4.97
N PRO A 81 4.79 -14.74 -4.72
CA PRO A 81 4.71 -16.20 -4.63
C PRO A 81 3.88 -16.69 -3.44
N THR A 82 3.97 -16.06 -2.29
CA THR A 82 3.20 -16.46 -1.10
C THR A 82 2.61 -15.22 -0.51
N LYS A 83 1.30 -15.08 -0.60
CA LYS A 83 0.67 -13.82 -0.21
C LYS A 83 -0.71 -14.02 0.38
N ARG A 84 -1.08 -13.08 1.23
CA ARG A 84 -2.45 -12.87 1.67
C ARG A 84 -2.82 -11.44 1.28
N ILE A 85 -3.89 -11.28 0.50
CA ILE A 85 -4.33 -9.98 0.01
C ILE A 85 -5.44 -9.45 0.92
N VAL A 86 -5.29 -8.21 1.31
CA VAL A 86 -6.27 -7.53 2.16
C VAL A 86 -6.79 -6.29 1.47
#